data_e9e0ebd991094d2dc270e799a2cb74c5
#
_entry.id   e9e0ebd991094d2dc270e799a2cb74c5
#
_cell.length_a   1.000
_cell.length_b   1.000
_cell.length_c   1.000
_cell.angle_alpha   90.00
_cell.angle_beta   90.00
_cell.angle_gamma   90.00
#
_symmetry.space_group_name_H-M   'P 1'
#
loop_
_entity.id
_entity.type
_entity.pdbx_description
1 polymer ?
#
loop_
_entity_poly.entity_id
_entity_poly.type
_entity_poly.pdbx_seq_one_letter_code
_entity_poly.pdbx_strand_id
1 'polypeptide(L)'
;DHWEWAISPNSREKASFLTENILPLEKSGKLHLIGAGEKPLGFDILTVSGHTEKMMLPVLEFKNKTLVFVSDLIPTAGHVKVPFIMGYDTRPLLTLQEKTSFLEKAAKDKFLLFLQHDVKNEVIDIRRENDRFKLNKTFKLEDI
;
A
#
# COMPACT_ATOMS: atom_id res chain seq x y z
N ASP A 1 -13.96 9.36 4.42
CA ASP A 1 -12.99 9.41 3.30
C ASP A 1 -12.97 8.10 2.48
N HIS A 2 -12.12 7.09 2.81
CA HIS A 2 -12.05 5.86 2.01
C HIS A 2 -13.38 5.07 2.00
N TRP A 3 -14.04 4.96 3.14
CA TRP A 3 -15.34 4.27 3.23
C TRP A 3 -16.40 4.96 2.40
N GLU A 4 -16.53 6.28 2.52
CA GLU A 4 -17.48 7.09 1.74
C GLU A 4 -17.22 6.95 0.23
N TRP A 5 -15.93 6.93 -0.14
CA TRP A 5 -15.52 6.68 -1.52
C TRP A 5 -15.91 5.28 -1.99
N ALA A 6 -15.69 4.25 -1.16
CA ALA A 6 -15.97 2.86 -1.50
C ALA A 6 -17.48 2.56 -1.67
N ILE A 7 -18.35 3.20 -0.88
CA ILE A 7 -19.80 3.01 -1.00
C ILE A 7 -20.46 3.86 -2.08
N SER A 8 -19.74 4.87 -2.60
CA SER A 8 -20.19 5.74 -3.69
C SER A 8 -19.08 5.96 -4.73
N PRO A 9 -18.57 4.87 -5.34
CA PRO A 9 -17.44 4.95 -6.25
C PRO A 9 -17.79 5.67 -7.53
N ASN A 10 -16.81 6.33 -8.12
CA ASN A 10 -16.95 6.88 -9.46
C ASN A 10 -17.03 5.77 -10.52
N SER A 11 -17.37 6.12 -11.75
CA SER A 11 -17.56 5.16 -12.86
C SER A 11 -16.32 4.33 -13.19
N ARG A 12 -15.11 4.83 -12.90
CA ARG A 12 -13.85 4.13 -13.13
C ARG A 12 -13.62 3.02 -12.14
N GLU A 13 -14.01 3.22 -10.89
CA GLU A 13 -13.73 2.32 -9.77
C GLU A 13 -14.93 1.43 -9.39
N LYS A 14 -16.11 1.70 -9.95
CA LYS A 14 -17.35 0.98 -9.60
C LYS A 14 -17.22 -0.54 -9.67
N ALA A 15 -16.43 -1.07 -10.59
CA ALA A 15 -16.21 -2.51 -10.74
C ALA A 15 -15.28 -3.09 -9.65
N SER A 16 -14.51 -2.25 -8.95
CA SER A 16 -13.60 -2.66 -7.87
C SER A 16 -14.25 -2.58 -6.49
N PHE A 17 -15.22 -1.69 -6.32
CA PHE A 17 -15.96 -1.51 -5.06
C PHE A 17 -17.37 -2.11 -5.17
N LEU A 18 -17.45 -3.41 -4.96
CA LEU A 18 -18.72 -4.14 -5.04
C LEU A 18 -19.53 -3.95 -3.75
N THR A 19 -20.62 -3.20 -3.84
CA THR A 19 -21.46 -2.84 -2.69
C THR A 19 -22.02 -4.05 -1.95
N GLU A 20 -22.33 -5.13 -2.67
CA GLU A 20 -22.77 -6.41 -2.10
C GLU A 20 -21.74 -7.06 -1.17
N ASN A 21 -20.44 -6.77 -1.35
CA ASN A 21 -19.36 -7.25 -0.50
C ASN A 21 -19.06 -6.31 0.66
N ILE A 22 -19.31 -5.02 0.51
CA ILE A 22 -18.90 -3.95 1.43
C ILE A 22 -20.00 -3.63 2.43
N LEU A 23 -21.24 -3.40 1.99
CA LEU A 23 -22.35 -3.02 2.86
C LEU A 23 -22.70 -4.03 3.97
N PRO A 24 -22.52 -5.36 3.80
CA PRO A 24 -22.73 -6.29 4.91
C PRO A 24 -21.79 -6.05 6.09
N LEU A 25 -20.58 -5.51 5.86
CA LEU A 25 -19.63 -5.18 6.94
C LEU A 25 -20.20 -4.08 7.85
N GLU A 26 -20.77 -3.02 7.26
CA GLU A 26 -21.41 -1.96 8.02
C GLU A 26 -22.60 -2.49 8.83
N LYS A 27 -23.49 -3.27 8.19
CA LYS A 27 -24.66 -3.85 8.82
C LYS A 27 -24.33 -4.86 9.94
N SER A 28 -23.16 -5.46 9.90
CA SER A 28 -22.71 -6.43 10.91
C SER A 28 -22.35 -5.80 12.26
N GLY A 29 -22.16 -4.48 12.30
CA GLY A 29 -21.64 -3.76 13.48
C GLY A 29 -20.15 -4.04 13.77
N LYS A 30 -19.45 -4.73 12.87
CA LYS A 30 -18.01 -5.07 13.02
C LYS A 30 -17.08 -4.11 12.27
N LEU A 31 -17.65 -3.20 11.49
CA LEU A 31 -16.87 -2.17 10.82
C LEU A 31 -16.40 -1.14 11.84
N HIS A 32 -15.10 -0.93 11.90
CA HIS A 32 -14.50 0.15 12.66
C HIS A 32 -13.78 1.11 11.70
N LEU A 33 -14.26 2.34 11.63
CA LEU A 33 -13.62 3.39 10.84
C LEU A 33 -12.54 4.04 11.70
N ILE A 34 -11.34 4.09 11.17
CA ILE A 34 -10.17 4.66 11.87
C ILE A 34 -9.91 6.09 11.41
N GLY A 35 -9.59 6.96 12.36
CA GLY A 35 -9.13 8.31 12.11
C GLY A 35 -7.61 8.42 11.93
N ALA A 36 -7.17 9.62 11.52
CA ALA A 36 -5.74 9.88 11.39
C ALA A 36 -5.03 9.73 12.75
N GLY A 37 -3.94 8.95 12.77
CA GLY A 37 -3.14 8.70 13.98
C GLY A 37 -3.65 7.59 14.87
N GLU A 38 -4.79 6.99 14.59
CA GLU A 38 -5.22 5.77 15.28
C GLU A 38 -4.35 4.57 14.85
N LYS A 39 -4.15 3.65 15.80
CA LYS A 39 -3.35 2.44 15.62
C LYS A 39 -4.22 1.20 15.78
N PRO A 40 -4.99 0.81 14.75
CA PRO A 40 -5.82 -0.38 14.84
C PRO A 40 -4.95 -1.61 15.07
N LEU A 41 -5.31 -2.44 16.02
CA LEU A 41 -4.56 -3.65 16.39
C LEU A 41 -3.07 -3.38 16.73
N GLY A 42 -2.71 -2.14 17.07
CA GLY A 42 -1.34 -1.74 17.39
C GLY A 42 -0.47 -1.38 16.18
N PHE A 43 -1.00 -1.39 14.96
CA PHE A 43 -0.28 -1.02 13.74
C PHE A 43 -0.32 0.49 13.50
N ASP A 44 0.79 1.03 13.02
CA ASP A 44 0.79 2.32 12.36
C ASP A 44 0.20 2.21 10.95
N ILE A 45 -0.49 3.25 10.50
CA ILE A 45 -1.08 3.28 9.16
C ILE A 45 -0.54 4.49 8.40
N LEU A 46 0.09 4.25 7.27
CA LEU A 46 0.31 5.29 6.27
C LEU A 46 -0.87 5.30 5.31
N THR A 47 -1.21 6.46 4.79
CA THR A 47 -2.27 6.61 3.78
C THR A 47 -1.73 7.27 2.53
N VAL A 48 -2.21 6.77 1.38
CA VAL A 48 -1.94 7.32 0.06
C VAL A 48 -3.24 7.47 -0.72
N SER A 49 -3.30 8.36 -1.66
CA SER A 49 -4.55 8.68 -2.38
C SER A 49 -4.41 8.68 -3.91
N GLY A 50 -3.25 8.28 -4.41
CA GLY A 50 -3.02 8.23 -5.86
C GLY A 50 -3.70 7.06 -6.55
N HIS A 51 -3.62 5.87 -5.95
CA HIS A 51 -4.28 4.66 -6.46
C HIS A 51 -5.80 4.77 -6.25
N THR A 52 -6.24 4.89 -5.01
CA THR A 52 -7.61 5.20 -4.62
C THR A 52 -7.61 6.09 -3.37
N GLU A 53 -8.74 6.73 -3.05
CA GLU A 53 -8.82 7.68 -1.94
C GLU A 53 -8.46 7.04 -0.60
N LYS A 54 -7.44 7.58 0.10
CA LYS A 54 -7.03 7.14 1.44
C LYS A 54 -6.76 5.64 1.57
N MET A 55 -6.17 5.01 0.54
CA MET A 55 -5.69 3.64 0.63
C MET A 55 -4.70 3.48 1.77
N MET A 56 -4.90 2.47 2.59
CA MET A 56 -4.10 2.22 3.79
C MET A 56 -2.91 1.31 3.50
N LEU A 57 -1.76 1.67 4.06
CA LEU A 57 -0.55 0.86 4.09
C LEU A 57 -0.23 0.54 5.55
N PRO A 58 -0.58 -0.63 6.06
CA PRO A 58 -0.23 -1.07 7.41
C PRO A 58 1.30 -1.16 7.59
N VAL A 59 1.77 -0.62 8.72
CA VAL A 59 3.17 -0.62 9.11
C VAL A 59 3.34 -1.40 10.40
N LEU A 60 4.15 -2.44 10.37
CA LEU A 60 4.38 -3.33 11.49
C LEU A 60 5.84 -3.33 11.91
N GLU A 61 6.09 -3.24 13.21
CA GLU A 61 7.40 -3.55 13.77
C GLU A 61 7.48 -5.05 14.06
N PHE A 62 8.39 -5.74 13.39
CA PHE A 62 8.57 -7.18 13.52
C PHE A 62 10.05 -7.55 13.61
N LYS A 63 10.48 -8.16 14.70
CA LYS A 63 11.88 -8.56 14.96
C LYS A 63 12.90 -7.45 14.69
N ASN A 64 12.63 -6.25 15.19
CA ASN A 64 13.45 -5.05 14.99
C ASN A 64 13.57 -4.59 13.53
N LYS A 65 12.60 -4.93 12.70
CA LYS A 65 12.47 -4.47 11.31
C LYS A 65 11.10 -3.83 11.10
N THR A 66 11.04 -2.84 10.26
CA THR A 66 9.78 -2.23 9.84
C THR A 66 9.29 -2.92 8.59
N LEU A 67 8.19 -3.65 8.69
CA LEU A 67 7.50 -4.30 7.57
C LEU A 67 6.31 -3.43 7.16
N VAL A 68 6.21 -3.09 5.90
CA VAL A 68 5.09 -2.32 5.34
C VAL A 68 4.35 -3.15 4.31
N PHE A 69 3.05 -3.37 4.51
CA PHE A 69 2.18 -3.87 3.47
C PHE A 69 1.88 -2.75 2.49
N VAL A 70 2.48 -2.82 1.30
CA VAL A 70 2.53 -1.67 0.38
C VAL A 70 1.31 -1.56 -0.54
N SER A 71 0.35 -2.48 -0.40
CA SER A 71 -0.89 -2.48 -1.20
C SER A 71 -0.61 -2.21 -2.69
N ASP A 72 -1.45 -1.42 -3.33
CA ASP A 72 -1.33 -1.05 -4.73
C ASP A 72 -0.45 0.18 -5.00
N LEU A 73 0.22 0.72 -3.98
CA LEU A 73 1.29 1.71 -4.20
C LEU A 73 2.49 1.08 -4.92
N ILE A 74 2.84 -0.17 -4.52
CA ILE A 74 3.89 -0.97 -5.14
C ILE A 74 3.40 -2.42 -5.24
N PRO A 75 2.53 -2.74 -6.21
CA PRO A 75 1.87 -4.05 -6.25
C PRO A 75 2.82 -5.23 -6.52
N THR A 76 3.92 -4.99 -7.23
CA THR A 76 4.94 -6.01 -7.53
C THR A 76 6.36 -5.42 -7.49
N ALA A 77 7.37 -6.26 -7.41
CA ALA A 77 8.77 -5.85 -7.48
C ALA A 77 9.11 -5.04 -8.76
N GLY A 78 8.40 -5.28 -9.87
CA GLY A 78 8.53 -4.48 -11.09
C GLY A 78 8.16 -3.02 -10.92
N HIS A 79 7.24 -2.72 -10.01
CA HIS A 79 6.77 -1.36 -9.71
C HIS A 79 7.67 -0.58 -8.74
N VAL A 80 8.78 -1.14 -8.29
CA VAL A 80 9.82 -0.39 -7.53
C VAL A 80 10.39 0.77 -8.35
N LYS A 81 10.40 0.67 -9.67
CA LYS A 81 10.80 1.78 -10.55
C LYS A 81 9.76 2.90 -10.48
N VAL A 82 10.19 4.11 -10.12
CA VAL A 82 9.30 5.26 -9.91
C VAL A 82 8.31 5.50 -11.05
N PRO A 83 8.70 5.49 -12.35
CA PRO A 83 7.77 5.74 -13.44
C PRO A 83 6.74 4.62 -13.71
N PHE A 84 6.92 3.44 -13.10
CA PHE A 84 6.01 2.31 -13.33
C PHE A 84 4.79 2.43 -12.41
N ILE A 85 3.77 3.11 -12.91
CA ILE A 85 2.48 3.39 -12.27
C ILE A 85 1.42 2.48 -12.88
N MET A 86 0.47 2.01 -12.08
CA MET A 86 -0.61 1.16 -12.58
C MET A 86 -1.55 1.93 -13.49
N GLY A 87 -1.97 1.29 -14.60
CA GLY A 87 -2.84 1.92 -15.61
C GLY A 87 -4.21 2.34 -15.08
N TYR A 88 -4.66 1.79 -13.97
CA TYR A 88 -5.94 2.12 -13.34
C TYR A 88 -5.82 2.95 -12.07
N ASP A 89 -4.67 3.54 -11.78
CA ASP A 89 -4.57 4.54 -10.73
C ASP A 89 -5.53 5.72 -11.03
N THR A 90 -6.22 6.19 -10.02
CA THR A 90 -7.18 7.29 -10.20
C THR A 90 -6.50 8.63 -10.38
N ARG A 91 -5.33 8.80 -9.74
CA ARG A 91 -4.50 10.01 -9.78
C ARG A 91 -3.03 9.64 -10.00
N PRO A 92 -2.62 9.22 -11.21
CA PRO A 92 -1.31 8.64 -11.45
C PRO A 92 -0.14 9.58 -11.12
N LEU A 93 -0.31 10.90 -11.29
CA LEU A 93 0.72 11.87 -10.91
C LEU A 93 0.86 12.00 -9.39
N LEU A 94 -0.22 11.83 -8.65
CA LEU A 94 -0.18 11.79 -7.20
C LEU A 94 0.48 10.49 -6.73
N THR A 95 0.13 9.34 -7.32
CA THR A 95 0.83 8.06 -7.06
C THR A 95 2.33 8.21 -7.28
N LEU A 96 2.74 8.89 -8.34
CA LEU A 96 4.16 9.11 -8.63
C LEU A 96 4.87 9.86 -7.49
N GLN A 97 4.24 10.91 -6.95
CA GLN A 97 4.79 11.71 -5.84
C GLN A 97 4.83 10.90 -4.55
N GLU A 98 3.72 10.27 -4.18
CA GLU A 98 3.60 9.46 -2.97
C GLU A 98 4.58 8.28 -2.99
N LYS A 99 4.68 7.58 -4.12
CA LYS A 99 5.62 6.48 -4.30
C LYS A 99 7.08 6.94 -4.20
N THR A 100 7.42 8.07 -4.78
CA THR A 100 8.78 8.61 -4.68
C THR A 100 9.15 8.87 -3.24
N SER A 101 8.31 9.61 -2.51
CA SER A 101 8.53 9.92 -1.09
C SER A 101 8.59 8.66 -0.22
N PHE A 102 7.71 7.70 -0.49
CA PHE A 102 7.70 6.42 0.22
C PHE A 102 8.98 5.62 -0.03
N LEU A 103 9.43 5.48 -1.29
CA LEU A 103 10.64 4.74 -1.64
C LEU A 103 11.91 5.39 -1.07
N GLU A 104 11.98 6.71 -1.00
CA GLU A 104 13.08 7.43 -0.34
C GLU A 104 13.18 7.05 1.13
N LYS A 105 12.04 7.10 1.84
CA LYS A 105 11.96 6.69 3.24
C LYS A 105 12.28 5.21 3.41
N ALA A 106 11.68 4.34 2.62
CA ALA A 106 11.87 2.89 2.70
C ALA A 106 13.33 2.46 2.47
N ALA A 107 14.00 3.08 1.51
CA ALA A 107 15.42 2.81 1.25
C ALA A 107 16.33 3.34 2.37
N LYS A 108 16.04 4.53 2.92
CA LYS A 108 16.79 5.14 4.01
C LYS A 108 16.64 4.34 5.31
N ASP A 109 15.41 4.00 5.68
CA ASP A 109 15.05 3.38 6.95
C ASP A 109 15.07 1.84 6.87
N LYS A 110 15.43 1.28 5.70
CA LYS A 110 15.56 -0.17 5.43
C LYS A 110 14.25 -0.93 5.66
N PHE A 111 13.14 -0.38 5.19
CA PHE A 111 11.85 -1.06 5.27
C PHE A 111 11.84 -2.36 4.47
N LEU A 112 11.13 -3.34 4.98
CA LEU A 112 10.71 -4.52 4.25
C LEU A 112 9.33 -4.24 3.63
N LEU A 113 9.18 -4.50 2.35
CA LEU A 113 7.96 -4.24 1.59
C LEU A 113 7.25 -5.56 1.32
N PHE A 114 6.08 -5.76 1.91
CA PHE A 114 5.24 -6.93 1.66
C PHE A 114 4.33 -6.65 0.46
N LEU A 115 4.47 -7.48 -0.59
CA LEU A 115 3.85 -7.26 -1.89
C LEU A 115 2.52 -8.03 -2.01
N GLN A 116 1.47 -7.35 -2.46
CA GLN A 116 0.14 -7.93 -2.58
C GLN A 116 -0.04 -8.78 -3.84
N HIS A 117 0.53 -8.35 -4.96
CA HIS A 117 0.24 -8.89 -6.29
C HIS A 117 1.44 -9.54 -6.98
N ASP A 118 2.56 -9.75 -6.28
CA ASP A 118 3.73 -10.40 -6.87
C ASP A 118 3.69 -11.92 -6.66
N VAL A 119 3.61 -12.67 -7.75
CA VAL A 119 3.51 -14.15 -7.71
C VAL A 119 4.80 -14.84 -7.29
N LYS A 120 5.94 -14.12 -7.27
CA LYS A 120 7.26 -14.68 -6.98
C LYS A 120 7.87 -14.17 -5.68
N ASN A 121 7.60 -12.91 -5.35
CA ASN A 121 8.22 -12.22 -4.24
C ASN A 121 7.18 -11.85 -3.20
N GLU A 122 7.27 -12.41 -2.00
CA GLU A 122 6.39 -12.05 -0.88
C GLU A 122 6.83 -10.74 -0.25
N VAL A 123 8.11 -10.69 0.13
CA VAL A 123 8.72 -9.54 0.79
C VAL A 123 10.01 -9.17 0.07
N ILE A 124 10.23 -7.89 -0.09
CA ILE A 124 11.46 -7.35 -0.67
C ILE A 124 12.03 -6.25 0.20
N ASP A 125 13.33 -6.02 0.10
CA ASP A 125 13.93 -4.74 0.44
C ASP A 125 14.44 -4.04 -0.82
N ILE A 126 14.67 -2.75 -0.70
CA ILE A 126 15.09 -1.91 -1.81
C ILE A 126 16.37 -1.14 -1.45
N ARG A 127 17.11 -0.74 -2.48
CA ARG A 127 18.23 0.18 -2.35
C ARG A 127 18.13 1.32 -3.34
N ARG A 128 18.74 2.45 -2.99
CA ARG A 128 18.97 3.55 -3.92
C ARG A 128 20.34 3.38 -4.59
N GLU A 129 20.36 3.46 -5.92
CA GLU A 129 21.58 3.35 -6.72
C GLU A 129 21.49 4.29 -7.92
N ASN A 130 22.43 5.24 -8.05
CA ASN A 130 22.44 6.23 -9.14
C ASN A 130 21.07 6.93 -9.33
N ASP A 131 20.53 7.47 -8.24
CA ASP A 131 19.22 8.15 -8.18
C ASP A 131 18.01 7.29 -8.61
N ARG A 132 18.17 5.98 -8.65
CA ARG A 132 17.09 5.02 -8.94
C ARG A 132 16.89 4.07 -7.77
N PHE A 133 15.65 3.68 -7.55
CA PHE A 133 15.32 2.61 -6.63
C PHE A 133 15.37 1.27 -7.36
N LYS A 134 15.97 0.29 -6.71
CA LYS A 134 16.12 -1.07 -7.22
C LYS A 134 15.77 -2.08 -6.14
N LEU A 135 15.22 -3.20 -6.54
CA LEU A 135 15.15 -4.40 -5.73
C LEU A 135 16.56 -4.74 -5.23
N ASN A 136 16.73 -4.98 -3.93
CA ASN A 136 17.98 -5.41 -3.34
C ASN A 136 17.95 -6.90 -3.01
N LYS A 137 17.02 -7.33 -2.15
CA LYS A 137 16.84 -8.73 -1.76
C LYS A 137 15.36 -9.12 -1.73
N THR A 138 15.10 -10.40 -1.79
CA THR A 138 13.77 -11.00 -1.61
C THR A 138 13.80 -11.93 -0.40
N PHE A 139 12.65 -12.04 0.27
CA PHE A 139 12.48 -12.86 1.47
C PHE A 139 11.14 -13.60 1.38
N LYS A 140 11.05 -14.75 2.04
CA LYS A 140 9.78 -15.31 2.46
C LYS A 140 9.37 -14.69 3.79
N LEU A 141 8.08 -14.55 4.05
CA LEU A 141 7.59 -13.99 5.31
C LEU A 141 8.04 -14.83 6.51
N GLU A 142 8.14 -16.14 6.33
CA GLU A 142 8.62 -17.09 7.36
C GLU A 142 10.11 -16.92 7.71
N ASP A 143 10.90 -16.32 6.82
CA ASP A 143 12.35 -16.13 6.98
C ASP A 143 12.73 -14.78 7.63
N ILE A 144 11.74 -13.95 7.97
CA ILE A 144 11.95 -12.61 8.53
C ILE A 144 12.02 -12.60 10.06
#